data_28a1eb19768c211e0c0e28a0d7aca2eb
#
_entry.id   28a1eb19768c211e0c0e28a0d7aca2eb
#
_cell.length_a   1.000
_cell.length_b   1.000
_cell.length_c   1.000
_cell.angle_alpha   90.00
_cell.angle_beta   90.00
_cell.angle_gamma   90.00
#
_symmetry.space_group_name_H-M   'P 1'
#
loop_
_entity.id
_entity.type
_entity.pdbx_description
1 polymer ?
#
loop_
_entity_poly.entity_id
_entity_poly.type
_entity_poly.pdbx_seq_one_letter_code
_entity_poly.pdbx_strand_id
1 'polypeptide(L)'
;MKINLRRRYLACFITALSAGVAAMPAAIAAEGESANMEEIVIIGSRRAARSATDTTAPVDVIAGDELTRNASTDIQDLMRTAVPSYNVNAQPISDAATISRPANLRGLSPDNTLVLVNGKRRHRGSVISFLGGGISDGAQGVDIATIPSLALKRVVVLRDGASSQYGSDAIAGVINFELRDAAQGGFLEVTNGSTYEGDGDNYRVAGNIGLPLGDSGFVNITAEYGEVDGTVRSIVRSDVLDLIAAGNTAAADFQTINSYTNQVPQYWGQPDVEDDFKIFINSAFEINQYAEVYAFGNIS
;
A
#
# COMPACT_ATOMS: atom_id res chain seq x y z
N MET A 1 26.30 20.96 -5.48
CA MET A 1 25.16 20.92 -6.43
C MET A 1 25.49 19.89 -7.50
N LYS A 2 25.22 18.62 -7.23
CA LYS A 2 25.33 17.53 -8.22
C LYS A 2 23.91 17.32 -8.77
N ILE A 3 23.67 17.89 -9.96
CA ILE A 3 22.42 17.67 -10.69
C ILE A 3 22.45 16.22 -11.19
N ASN A 4 21.59 15.39 -10.63
CA ASN A 4 21.50 13.98 -10.95
C ASN A 4 21.19 13.79 -12.44
N LEU A 5 22.13 13.26 -13.22
CA LEU A 5 21.98 13.04 -14.66
C LEU A 5 20.77 12.16 -15.00
N ARG A 6 20.41 11.24 -14.10
CA ARG A 6 19.26 10.34 -14.22
C ARG A 6 17.93 11.10 -14.30
N ARG A 7 17.73 12.18 -13.53
CA ARG A 7 16.53 13.05 -13.62
C ARG A 7 16.33 13.67 -15.01
N ARG A 8 17.41 13.92 -15.75
CA ARG A 8 17.34 14.47 -17.12
C ARG A 8 16.82 13.45 -18.14
N TYR A 9 17.16 12.18 -17.99
CA TYR A 9 16.67 11.13 -18.90
C TYR A 9 15.22 10.80 -18.64
N LEU A 10 14.76 10.81 -17.36
CA LEU A 10 13.37 10.58 -17.02
C LEU A 10 12.46 11.72 -17.51
N ALA A 11 12.90 12.99 -17.35
CA ALA A 11 12.17 14.14 -17.89
C ALA A 11 12.06 14.09 -19.43
N CYS A 12 13.10 13.62 -20.13
CA CYS A 12 13.06 13.40 -21.57
C CYS A 12 12.14 12.24 -21.97
N PHE A 13 12.03 11.20 -21.13
CA PHE A 13 11.13 10.06 -21.40
C PHE A 13 9.66 10.46 -21.23
N ILE A 14 9.34 11.27 -20.23
CA ILE A 14 7.98 11.77 -19.97
C ILE A 14 7.56 12.73 -21.08
N THR A 15 8.45 13.61 -21.58
CA THR A 15 8.16 14.49 -22.71
C THR A 15 8.04 13.74 -24.04
N ALA A 16 8.75 12.64 -24.24
CA ALA A 16 8.60 11.80 -25.43
C ALA A 16 7.29 10.98 -25.41
N LEU A 17 6.82 10.57 -24.23
CA LEU A 17 5.57 9.85 -24.09
C LEU A 17 4.36 10.77 -24.29
N SER A 18 4.45 12.05 -23.88
CA SER A 18 3.38 13.03 -24.08
C SER A 18 3.18 13.43 -25.56
N ALA A 19 4.21 13.31 -26.40
CA ALA A 19 4.10 13.57 -27.83
C ALA A 19 3.44 12.41 -28.60
N GLY A 20 3.44 11.18 -28.06
CA GLY A 20 2.83 10.00 -28.68
C GLY A 20 1.31 9.85 -28.40
N VAL A 21 0.80 10.51 -27.39
CA VAL A 21 -0.62 10.37 -26.96
C VAL A 21 -1.58 11.21 -27.84
N ALA A 22 -1.08 12.14 -28.63
CA ALA A 22 -1.92 13.01 -29.47
C ALA A 22 -2.59 12.30 -30.69
N ALA A 23 -2.37 11.01 -30.88
CA ALA A 23 -2.93 10.24 -32.00
C ALA A 23 -3.83 9.06 -31.58
N MET A 24 -4.21 8.95 -30.30
CA MET A 24 -5.24 8.00 -29.90
C MET A 24 -6.62 8.60 -30.20
N PRO A 25 -7.50 7.88 -30.94
CA PRO A 25 -8.88 8.29 -31.05
C PRO A 25 -9.47 8.38 -29.64
N ALA A 26 -10.17 9.47 -29.37
CA ALA A 26 -10.88 9.65 -28.12
C ALA A 26 -11.67 8.38 -27.81
N ALA A 27 -11.20 7.59 -26.86
CA ALA A 27 -11.96 6.49 -26.34
C ALA A 27 -13.22 7.12 -25.74
N ILE A 28 -14.35 6.75 -26.31
CA ILE A 28 -15.67 7.09 -25.81
C ILE A 28 -15.64 6.74 -24.33
N ALA A 29 -15.77 7.76 -23.48
CA ALA A 29 -16.08 7.53 -22.07
C ALA A 29 -17.41 6.75 -22.10
N ALA A 30 -17.34 5.45 -21.86
CA ALA A 30 -18.51 4.69 -21.52
C ALA A 30 -19.05 5.34 -20.26
N GLU A 31 -20.20 5.98 -20.37
CA GLU A 31 -20.99 6.40 -19.22
C GLU A 31 -21.05 5.19 -18.31
N GLY A 32 -20.39 5.32 -17.14
CA GLY A 32 -20.42 4.28 -16.15
C GLY A 32 -21.89 4.08 -15.77
N GLU A 33 -22.48 2.99 -16.21
CA GLU A 33 -23.59 2.41 -15.50
C GLU A 33 -23.13 2.35 -14.05
N SER A 34 -23.80 3.14 -13.20
CA SER A 34 -23.82 2.92 -11.76
C SER A 34 -24.51 1.57 -11.58
N ALA A 35 -23.78 0.49 -11.84
CA ALA A 35 -24.19 -0.83 -11.46
C ALA A 35 -24.45 -0.73 -9.96
N ASN A 36 -25.68 -0.95 -9.55
CA ASN A 36 -26.00 -1.38 -8.21
C ASN A 36 -25.11 -2.59 -7.97
N MET A 37 -23.92 -2.35 -7.40
CA MET A 37 -23.08 -3.42 -6.94
C MET A 37 -23.86 -4.09 -5.82
N GLU A 38 -24.52 -5.19 -6.14
CA GLU A 38 -24.94 -6.12 -5.12
C GLU A 38 -23.67 -6.48 -4.36
N GLU A 39 -23.56 -5.94 -3.18
CA GLU A 39 -22.40 -6.03 -2.32
C GLU A 39 -22.33 -7.44 -1.75
N ILE A 40 -21.83 -8.36 -2.59
CA ILE A 40 -21.67 -9.77 -2.24
C ILE A 40 -20.44 -9.90 -1.36
N VAL A 41 -20.63 -10.01 -0.06
CA VAL A 41 -19.56 -10.25 0.91
C VAL A 41 -19.34 -11.75 1.05
N ILE A 42 -18.19 -12.20 0.61
CA ILE A 42 -17.79 -13.64 0.68
C ILE A 42 -17.13 -13.96 2.03
N ILE A 43 -16.79 -12.96 2.85
CA ILE A 43 -16.07 -13.12 4.10
C ILE A 43 -17.03 -13.36 5.27
N GLY A 44 -16.63 -14.24 6.18
CA GLY A 44 -17.33 -14.46 7.45
C GLY A 44 -18.51 -15.44 7.40
N SER A 45 -18.79 -16.10 6.28
CA SER A 45 -19.85 -17.08 6.18
C SER A 45 -19.43 -18.33 5.40
N ARG A 46 -19.73 -19.51 5.95
CA ARG A 46 -19.66 -20.78 5.21
C ARG A 46 -20.90 -21.02 4.32
N ARG A 47 -21.86 -20.11 4.35
CA ARG A 47 -23.09 -20.15 3.54
C ARG A 47 -22.89 -19.35 2.25
N ALA A 48 -23.88 -19.42 1.37
CA ALA A 48 -23.89 -18.59 0.16
C ALA A 48 -23.58 -17.11 0.44
N ALA A 49 -22.96 -16.47 -0.52
CA ALA A 49 -22.64 -15.05 -0.48
C ALA A 49 -23.83 -14.21 0.01
N ARG A 50 -23.57 -13.27 0.92
CA ARG A 50 -24.57 -12.39 1.52
C ARG A 50 -24.16 -10.94 1.31
N SER A 51 -25.12 -10.05 1.30
CA SER A 51 -24.88 -8.62 1.36
C SER A 51 -24.16 -8.24 2.67
N ALA A 52 -23.31 -7.22 2.63
CA ALA A 52 -22.66 -6.67 3.83
C ALA A 52 -23.69 -6.26 4.90
N THR A 53 -24.86 -5.81 4.48
CA THR A 53 -25.97 -5.40 5.36
C THR A 53 -26.65 -6.58 6.05
N ASP A 54 -26.51 -7.80 5.53
CA ASP A 54 -27.13 -9.01 6.07
C ASP A 54 -26.20 -9.82 6.97
N THR A 55 -24.99 -9.35 7.22
CA THR A 55 -24.03 -10.02 8.10
C THR A 55 -24.25 -9.64 9.55
N THR A 56 -24.13 -10.62 10.47
CA THR A 56 -24.19 -10.38 11.90
C THR A 56 -22.92 -9.72 12.46
N ALA A 57 -21.82 -9.81 11.73
CA ALA A 57 -20.55 -9.19 12.07
C ALA A 57 -20.34 -7.90 11.24
N PRO A 58 -19.73 -6.86 11.80
CA PRO A 58 -19.48 -5.61 11.08
C PRO A 58 -18.47 -5.82 9.96
N VAL A 59 -18.88 -5.59 8.73
CA VAL A 59 -18.07 -5.70 7.53
C VAL A 59 -18.06 -4.36 6.81
N ASP A 60 -16.87 -3.86 6.52
CA ASP A 60 -16.69 -2.70 5.66
C ASP A 60 -16.27 -3.18 4.27
N VAL A 61 -16.87 -2.60 3.25
CA VAL A 61 -16.50 -2.81 1.84
C VAL A 61 -16.07 -1.48 1.27
N ILE A 62 -14.84 -1.41 0.80
CA ILE A 62 -14.22 -0.20 0.28
C ILE A 62 -13.92 -0.45 -1.19
N ALA A 63 -14.52 0.32 -2.07
CA ALA A 63 -14.23 0.21 -3.50
C ALA A 63 -12.78 0.62 -3.82
N GLY A 64 -12.14 -0.03 -4.78
CA GLY A 64 -10.78 0.32 -5.18
C GLY A 64 -10.66 1.77 -5.63
N ASP A 65 -11.66 2.29 -6.32
CA ASP A 65 -11.68 3.68 -6.77
C ASP A 65 -11.89 4.69 -5.63
N GLU A 66 -12.46 4.27 -4.50
CA GLU A 66 -12.53 5.09 -3.28
C GLU A 66 -11.15 5.21 -2.62
N LEU A 67 -10.39 4.13 -2.60
CA LEU A 67 -9.01 4.15 -2.10
C LEU A 67 -8.14 5.11 -2.91
N THR A 68 -8.25 5.09 -4.22
CA THR A 68 -7.40 5.93 -5.10
C THR A 68 -7.76 7.41 -5.10
N ARG A 69 -8.92 7.81 -4.55
CA ARG A 69 -9.28 9.23 -4.38
C ARG A 69 -8.51 9.97 -3.30
N ASN A 70 -7.86 9.25 -2.42
CA ASN A 70 -7.04 9.85 -1.37
C ASN A 70 -5.67 10.26 -1.94
N ALA A 71 -5.08 11.30 -1.36
CA ALA A 71 -3.82 11.88 -1.84
C ALA A 71 -2.58 10.99 -1.58
N SER A 72 -2.70 9.95 -0.76
CA SER A 72 -1.59 9.04 -0.48
C SER A 72 -1.41 8.04 -1.61
N THR A 73 -0.15 7.73 -1.92
CA THR A 73 0.23 6.65 -2.83
C THR A 73 0.44 5.32 -2.10
N ASP A 74 0.52 5.36 -0.78
CA ASP A 74 0.76 4.20 0.07
C ASP A 74 -0.56 3.53 0.47
N ILE A 75 -0.73 2.27 0.11
CA ILE A 75 -1.92 1.49 0.42
C ILE A 75 -2.22 1.41 1.93
N GLN A 76 -1.20 1.44 2.76
CA GLN A 76 -1.38 1.35 4.22
C GLN A 76 -1.99 2.64 4.78
N ASP A 77 -1.56 3.79 4.26
CA ASP A 77 -2.16 5.07 4.63
C ASP A 77 -3.58 5.22 4.08
N LEU A 78 -3.83 4.71 2.87
CA LEU A 78 -5.18 4.64 2.31
C LEU A 78 -6.10 3.81 3.19
N MET A 79 -5.65 2.63 3.62
CA MET A 79 -6.40 1.75 4.53
C MET A 79 -6.63 2.41 5.90
N ARG A 80 -5.65 3.10 6.46
CA ARG A 80 -5.78 3.81 7.74
C ARG A 80 -6.84 4.92 7.68
N THR A 81 -6.98 5.55 6.52
CA THR A 81 -7.99 6.60 6.31
C THR A 81 -9.39 6.00 6.11
N ALA A 82 -9.48 4.89 5.39
CA ALA A 82 -10.75 4.27 5.01
C ALA A 82 -11.33 3.36 6.11
N VAL A 83 -10.50 2.74 6.96
CA VAL A 83 -10.92 1.77 7.96
C VAL A 83 -10.56 2.25 9.37
N PRO A 84 -11.52 2.76 10.17
CA PRO A 84 -11.22 3.33 11.49
C PRO A 84 -10.58 2.37 12.49
N SER A 85 -10.79 1.06 12.33
CA SER A 85 -10.19 0.04 13.20
C SER A 85 -8.81 -0.42 12.76
N TYR A 86 -8.38 0.00 11.58
CA TYR A 86 -7.08 -0.32 11.01
C TYR A 86 -6.02 0.65 11.54
N ASN A 87 -4.91 0.10 11.97
CA ASN A 87 -3.77 0.88 12.38
C ASN A 87 -2.49 0.31 11.79
N VAL A 88 -1.59 1.19 11.45
CA VAL A 88 -0.26 0.85 10.97
C VAL A 88 0.74 1.73 11.67
N ASN A 89 1.78 1.13 12.22
CA ASN A 89 2.80 1.86 12.93
C ASN A 89 3.81 2.45 11.95
N ALA A 90 3.88 3.77 11.88
CA ALA A 90 4.91 4.46 11.13
C ALA A 90 6.11 4.70 12.06
N GLN A 91 7.15 3.87 11.91
CA GLN A 91 8.37 3.99 12.71
C GLN A 91 9.57 4.30 11.84
N PRO A 92 9.99 5.56 11.82
CA PRO A 92 11.06 6.00 10.93
C PRO A 92 12.46 5.52 11.32
N ILE A 93 12.61 4.88 12.47
CA ILE A 93 13.90 4.38 12.99
C ILE A 93 14.04 2.86 12.96
N SER A 94 13.06 2.16 12.47
CA SER A 94 13.04 0.71 12.49
C SER A 94 13.34 0.18 11.11
N ASP A 95 14.57 -0.17 10.84
CA ASP A 95 14.98 -1.05 9.73
C ASP A 95 13.90 -1.27 8.62
N ALA A 96 13.82 -2.48 8.09
CA ALA A 96 12.83 -2.92 7.13
C ALA A 96 11.36 -2.81 7.62
N ALA A 97 11.11 -2.78 8.92
CA ALA A 97 9.77 -2.52 9.47
C ALA A 97 9.28 -1.09 9.22
N THR A 98 10.15 -0.18 8.83
CA THR A 98 9.79 1.17 8.35
C THR A 98 9.05 1.12 7.01
N ILE A 99 9.39 0.17 6.17
CA ILE A 99 8.81 -0.04 4.84
C ILE A 99 7.68 -1.06 4.92
N SER A 100 7.98 -2.27 5.43
CA SER A 100 7.00 -3.33 5.65
C SER A 100 6.30 -3.13 6.99
N ARG A 101 5.38 -2.20 7.08
CA ARG A 101 4.66 -1.84 8.30
C ARG A 101 3.49 -2.79 8.54
N PRO A 102 3.64 -3.84 9.37
CA PRO A 102 2.56 -4.79 9.57
C PRO A 102 1.33 -4.11 10.18
N ALA A 103 0.22 -4.29 9.51
CA ALA A 103 -1.04 -3.71 9.91
C ALA A 103 -1.69 -4.47 11.06
N ASN A 104 -2.36 -3.75 11.95
CA ASN A 104 -3.18 -4.34 12.96
C ASN A 104 -4.63 -3.85 12.88
N LEU A 105 -5.53 -4.66 13.37
CA LEU A 105 -6.93 -4.31 13.54
C LEU A 105 -7.27 -4.24 15.03
N ARG A 106 -8.11 -3.26 15.39
CA ARG A 106 -8.68 -3.14 16.75
C ARG A 106 -7.63 -3.07 17.86
N GLY A 107 -6.42 -2.60 17.54
CA GLY A 107 -5.34 -2.50 18.51
C GLY A 107 -4.75 -3.85 18.95
N LEU A 108 -4.91 -4.92 18.17
CA LEU A 108 -4.29 -6.21 18.42
C LEU A 108 -3.05 -6.39 17.55
N SER A 109 -2.15 -7.30 17.96
CA SER A 109 -0.94 -7.61 17.21
C SER A 109 -1.24 -7.97 15.75
N PRO A 110 -0.38 -7.59 14.79
CA PRO A 110 -0.53 -7.97 13.38
C PRO A 110 -0.66 -9.48 13.14
N ASP A 111 -0.08 -10.31 14.00
CA ASP A 111 -0.22 -11.77 13.92
C ASP A 111 -1.65 -12.27 14.15
N ASN A 112 -2.52 -11.41 14.70
CA ASN A 112 -3.93 -11.69 14.93
C ASN A 112 -4.84 -11.16 13.81
N THR A 113 -4.27 -10.52 12.78
CA THR A 113 -5.00 -9.97 11.64
C THR A 113 -4.75 -10.84 10.41
N LEU A 114 -5.78 -11.56 9.96
CA LEU A 114 -5.68 -12.39 8.77
C LEU A 114 -5.79 -11.53 7.51
N VAL A 115 -4.81 -11.65 6.63
CA VAL A 115 -4.82 -11.00 5.32
C VAL A 115 -5.03 -12.04 4.22
N LEU A 116 -6.00 -11.77 3.37
CA LEU A 116 -6.34 -12.57 2.19
C LEU A 116 -6.15 -11.75 0.91
N VAL A 117 -5.83 -12.43 -0.18
CA VAL A 117 -5.90 -11.91 -1.54
C VAL A 117 -6.79 -12.85 -2.35
N ASN A 118 -7.85 -12.34 -2.96
CA ASN A 118 -8.88 -13.14 -3.63
C ASN A 118 -9.36 -14.32 -2.76
N GLY A 119 -9.57 -14.08 -1.46
CA GLY A 119 -10.01 -15.11 -0.52
C GLY A 119 -8.95 -16.16 -0.14
N LYS A 120 -7.72 -16.05 -0.63
CA LYS A 120 -6.60 -16.95 -0.31
C LYS A 120 -5.65 -16.26 0.67
N ARG A 121 -5.19 -17.00 1.66
CA ARG A 121 -4.26 -16.52 2.68
C ARG A 121 -2.98 -15.97 2.03
N ARG A 122 -2.64 -14.73 2.34
CA ARG A 122 -1.37 -14.13 1.94
C ARG A 122 -0.27 -14.66 2.87
N HIS A 123 0.92 -14.89 2.33
CA HIS A 123 2.08 -15.27 3.11
C HIS A 123 2.54 -14.12 4.02
N ARG A 124 3.16 -14.48 5.12
CA ARG A 124 3.78 -13.51 6.03
C ARG A 124 5.01 -12.87 5.37
N GLY A 125 5.29 -11.64 5.74
CA GLY A 125 6.52 -10.96 5.35
C GLY A 125 7.75 -11.61 5.97
N SER A 126 8.92 -11.32 5.42
CA SER A 126 10.19 -11.80 5.97
C SER A 126 10.67 -11.03 7.21
N VAL A 127 10.07 -9.88 7.47
CA VAL A 127 10.47 -8.96 8.54
C VAL A 127 9.71 -9.24 9.82
N ILE A 128 10.42 -9.38 10.92
CA ILE A 128 9.88 -9.39 12.27
C ILE A 128 10.04 -7.98 12.82
N SER A 129 8.94 -7.37 13.27
CA SER A 129 8.97 -6.04 13.88
C SER A 129 9.59 -6.10 15.26
N PHE A 130 10.57 -5.23 15.54
CA PHE A 130 11.18 -5.09 16.85
C PHE A 130 11.70 -3.65 17.03
N LEU A 131 12.22 -3.34 18.21
CA LEU A 131 12.75 -2.00 18.54
C LEU A 131 11.71 -0.88 18.45
N GLY A 132 10.75 -0.94 19.36
CA GLY A 132 9.76 0.14 19.50
C GLY A 132 8.52 -0.04 18.65
N GLY A 133 8.28 -1.22 18.10
CA GLY A 133 7.06 -1.57 17.37
C GLY A 133 5.79 -1.53 18.24
N GLY A 134 5.95 -1.39 19.56
CA GLY A 134 4.84 -1.37 20.49
C GLY A 134 3.99 -2.63 20.36
N ILE A 135 2.73 -2.46 19.98
CA ILE A 135 1.79 -3.58 19.79
C ILE A 135 2.22 -4.56 18.68
N SER A 136 3.11 -4.12 17.80
CA SER A 136 3.67 -4.93 16.71
C SER A 136 5.00 -5.59 17.07
N ASP A 137 5.55 -5.36 18.28
CA ASP A 137 6.81 -5.95 18.68
C ASP A 137 6.74 -7.48 18.69
N GLY A 138 7.70 -8.10 18.01
CA GLY A 138 7.76 -9.55 17.83
C GLY A 138 6.81 -10.10 16.77
N ALA A 139 5.96 -9.28 16.16
CA ALA A 139 5.03 -9.73 15.14
C ALA A 139 5.70 -9.90 13.77
N GLN A 140 5.25 -10.92 13.06
CA GLN A 140 5.61 -11.19 11.67
C GLN A 140 4.35 -11.11 10.79
N GLY A 141 3.86 -9.89 10.59
CA GLY A 141 2.65 -9.66 9.82
C GLY A 141 2.85 -9.86 8.31
N VAL A 142 1.77 -9.68 7.58
CA VAL A 142 1.77 -9.69 6.13
C VAL A 142 2.26 -8.34 5.61
N ASP A 143 3.16 -8.37 4.63
CA ASP A 143 3.56 -7.18 3.90
C ASP A 143 2.52 -6.85 2.83
N ILE A 144 1.74 -5.80 3.07
CA ILE A 144 0.73 -5.30 2.14
C ILE A 144 1.25 -4.15 1.26
N ALA A 145 2.41 -3.58 1.57
CA ALA A 145 3.01 -2.52 0.77
C ALA A 145 3.36 -2.98 -0.65
N THR A 146 3.51 -4.29 -0.85
CA THR A 146 3.77 -4.92 -2.15
C THR A 146 2.53 -5.02 -3.05
N ILE A 147 1.35 -4.60 -2.58
CA ILE A 147 0.10 -4.65 -3.34
C ILE A 147 -0.18 -3.26 -3.91
N PRO A 148 -0.12 -3.05 -5.24
CA PRO A 148 -0.50 -1.78 -5.84
C PRO A 148 -1.97 -1.47 -5.59
N SER A 149 -2.29 -0.26 -5.16
CA SER A 149 -3.69 0.13 -4.91
C SER A 149 -4.57 0.00 -6.16
N LEU A 150 -3.99 0.28 -7.34
CA LEU A 150 -4.68 0.15 -8.62
C LEU A 150 -5.00 -1.30 -9.03
N ALA A 151 -4.37 -2.30 -8.42
CA ALA A 151 -4.70 -3.70 -8.65
C ALA A 151 -6.02 -4.10 -7.96
N LEU A 152 -6.53 -3.26 -7.05
CA LEU A 152 -7.68 -3.61 -6.23
C LEU A 152 -9.00 -3.22 -6.89
N LYS A 153 -9.92 -4.17 -6.92
CA LYS A 153 -11.33 -3.98 -7.22
C LYS A 153 -12.06 -3.44 -5.99
N ARG A 154 -11.77 -4.05 -4.84
CA ARG A 154 -12.29 -3.64 -3.53
C ARG A 154 -11.49 -4.28 -2.41
N VAL A 155 -11.64 -3.73 -1.22
CA VAL A 155 -11.13 -4.30 0.03
C VAL A 155 -12.31 -4.59 0.95
N VAL A 156 -12.35 -5.78 1.49
CA VAL A 156 -13.39 -6.21 2.43
C VAL A 156 -12.74 -6.43 3.80
N VAL A 157 -13.23 -5.73 4.81
CA VAL A 157 -12.69 -5.79 6.16
C VAL A 157 -13.75 -6.30 7.12
N LEU A 158 -13.54 -7.50 7.66
CA LEU A 158 -14.33 -8.04 8.74
C LEU A 158 -13.72 -7.60 10.07
N ARG A 159 -14.42 -6.72 10.78
CA ARG A 159 -13.99 -6.12 12.06
C ARG A 159 -14.38 -6.95 13.29
N ASP A 160 -14.48 -8.25 13.16
CA ASP A 160 -14.80 -9.14 14.27
C ASP A 160 -13.96 -10.42 14.21
N GLY A 161 -13.87 -11.11 15.34
CA GLY A 161 -13.14 -12.37 15.42
C GLY A 161 -13.76 -13.46 14.54
N ALA A 162 -12.95 -14.03 13.67
CA ALA A 162 -13.34 -15.09 12.74
C ALA A 162 -12.48 -16.35 12.89
N SER A 163 -11.83 -16.51 14.05
CA SER A 163 -10.89 -17.60 14.32
C SER A 163 -11.53 -18.99 14.23
N SER A 164 -12.83 -19.12 14.53
CA SER A 164 -13.57 -20.37 14.37
C SER A 164 -13.68 -20.84 12.91
N GLN A 165 -13.52 -19.90 11.97
CA GLN A 165 -13.65 -20.14 10.55
C GLN A 165 -12.31 -20.14 9.81
N TYR A 166 -11.40 -19.25 10.22
CA TYR A 166 -10.15 -18.98 9.52
C TYR A 166 -8.89 -19.35 10.31
N GLY A 167 -9.01 -19.68 11.60
CA GLY A 167 -7.87 -20.02 12.45
C GLY A 167 -7.39 -18.88 13.34
N SER A 168 -6.33 -19.14 14.10
CA SER A 168 -5.84 -18.29 15.20
C SER A 168 -5.39 -16.89 14.80
N ASP A 169 -5.03 -16.67 13.55
CA ASP A 169 -4.61 -15.38 13.02
C ASP A 169 -5.78 -14.47 12.60
N ALA A 170 -7.02 -14.93 12.73
CA ALA A 170 -8.22 -14.13 12.50
C ALA A 170 -8.93 -13.71 13.80
N ILE A 171 -8.19 -13.47 14.88
CA ILE A 171 -8.74 -13.04 16.18
C ILE A 171 -9.17 -11.56 16.12
N ALA A 172 -8.34 -10.71 15.53
CA ALA A 172 -8.63 -9.29 15.39
C ALA A 172 -9.64 -9.02 14.26
N GLY A 173 -9.59 -9.82 13.22
CA GLY A 173 -10.42 -9.69 12.04
C GLY A 173 -9.75 -10.24 10.79
N VAL A 174 -10.40 -9.98 9.65
CA VAL A 174 -9.94 -10.42 8.34
C VAL A 174 -9.95 -9.25 7.37
N ILE A 175 -8.88 -9.08 6.61
CA ILE A 175 -8.79 -8.14 5.49
C ILE A 175 -8.65 -8.95 4.22
N ASN A 176 -9.56 -8.79 3.28
CA ASN A 176 -9.49 -9.44 1.97
C ASN A 176 -9.31 -8.38 0.86
N PHE A 177 -8.22 -8.45 0.16
CA PHE A 177 -7.92 -7.67 -1.02
C PHE A 177 -8.44 -8.42 -2.25
N GLU A 178 -9.49 -7.92 -2.88
CA GLU A 178 -10.02 -8.48 -4.11
C GLU A 178 -9.43 -7.73 -5.30
N LEU A 179 -8.79 -8.48 -6.17
CA LEU A 179 -8.10 -7.95 -7.34
C LEU A 179 -9.07 -7.63 -8.48
N ARG A 180 -8.70 -6.68 -9.32
CA ARG A 180 -9.43 -6.38 -10.55
C ARG A 180 -9.47 -7.60 -11.47
N ASP A 181 -10.63 -7.83 -12.04
CA ASP A 181 -10.99 -8.96 -12.90
C ASP A 181 -11.52 -8.51 -14.28
N ALA A 182 -11.35 -7.23 -14.61
CA ALA A 182 -11.78 -6.70 -15.89
C ALA A 182 -11.03 -7.37 -17.05
N ALA A 183 -11.77 -7.86 -18.03
CA ALA A 183 -11.22 -8.46 -19.25
C ALA A 183 -10.94 -7.43 -20.36
N GLN A 184 -11.28 -6.15 -20.16
CA GLN A 184 -11.12 -5.09 -21.15
C GLN A 184 -10.90 -3.75 -20.48
N GLY A 185 -10.28 -2.84 -21.24
CA GLY A 185 -10.00 -1.48 -20.75
C GLY A 185 -8.70 -1.39 -19.97
N GLY A 186 -8.40 -0.18 -19.56
CA GLY A 186 -7.23 0.10 -18.77
C GLY A 186 -7.16 1.58 -18.45
N PHE A 187 -6.31 1.93 -17.52
CA PHE A 187 -6.09 3.32 -17.11
C PHE A 187 -4.64 3.50 -16.66
N LEU A 188 -4.21 4.74 -16.69
CA LEU A 188 -2.89 5.18 -16.26
C LEU A 188 -3.10 6.31 -15.23
N GLU A 189 -2.37 6.24 -14.15
CA GLU A 189 -2.33 7.25 -13.12
C GLU A 189 -0.91 7.75 -12.92
N VAL A 190 -0.76 9.07 -12.82
CA VAL A 190 0.51 9.72 -12.48
C VAL A 190 0.25 10.63 -11.29
N THR A 191 0.95 10.36 -10.22
CA THR A 191 0.86 11.15 -8.97
C THR A 191 2.20 11.81 -8.73
N ASN A 192 2.17 13.09 -8.35
CA ASN A 192 3.33 13.84 -7.90
C ASN A 192 2.92 14.67 -6.68
N GLY A 193 3.76 14.73 -5.69
CA GLY A 193 3.50 15.47 -4.47
C GLY A 193 4.75 15.85 -3.73
N SER A 194 4.61 16.72 -2.74
CA SER A 194 5.63 17.05 -1.76
C SER A 194 4.98 17.38 -0.43
N THR A 195 5.75 17.40 0.64
CA THR A 195 5.24 17.81 1.94
C THR A 195 5.04 19.33 1.98
N TYR A 196 4.25 19.81 2.94
CA TYR A 196 4.04 21.25 3.15
C TYR A 196 5.34 22.00 3.46
N GLU A 197 6.34 21.34 4.03
CA GLU A 197 7.67 21.89 4.32
C GLU A 197 8.54 22.04 3.06
N GLY A 198 8.09 21.54 1.91
CA GLY A 198 8.81 21.64 0.65
C GLY A 198 9.94 20.61 0.49
N ASP A 199 9.84 19.51 1.19
CA ASP A 199 10.69 18.31 1.07
C ASP A 199 9.82 17.07 0.85
N GLY A 200 10.44 15.89 0.82
CA GLY A 200 9.72 14.63 0.65
C GLY A 200 9.01 14.56 -0.70
N ASP A 201 9.66 15.07 -1.73
CA ASP A 201 9.14 14.96 -3.09
C ASP A 201 8.86 13.50 -3.41
N ASN A 202 7.70 13.24 -3.99
CA ASN A 202 7.34 11.89 -4.41
C ASN A 202 6.73 11.93 -5.79
N TYR A 203 6.94 10.85 -6.53
CA TYR A 203 6.20 10.60 -7.76
C TYR A 203 5.87 9.13 -7.89
N ARG A 204 4.75 8.85 -8.52
CA ARG A 204 4.30 7.50 -8.84
C ARG A 204 3.66 7.48 -10.22
N VAL A 205 4.00 6.47 -11.00
CA VAL A 205 3.34 6.13 -12.25
C VAL A 205 2.78 4.73 -12.10
N ALA A 206 1.49 4.58 -12.25
CA ALA A 206 0.82 3.28 -12.12
C ALA A 206 -0.19 3.09 -13.25
N GLY A 207 -0.29 1.87 -13.75
CA GLY A 207 -1.21 1.52 -14.81
C GLY A 207 -1.84 0.16 -14.59
N ASN A 208 -3.06 0.02 -15.07
CA ASN A 208 -3.81 -1.24 -15.07
C ASN A 208 -4.36 -1.50 -16.47
N ILE A 209 -4.32 -2.74 -16.90
CA ILE A 209 -4.91 -3.18 -18.15
C ILE A 209 -5.59 -4.53 -17.99
N GLY A 210 -6.82 -4.63 -18.49
CA GLY A 210 -7.56 -5.87 -18.62
C GLY A 210 -7.50 -6.38 -20.06
N LEU A 211 -7.24 -7.67 -20.21
CA LEU A 211 -7.16 -8.36 -21.50
C LEU A 211 -8.07 -9.60 -21.46
N PRO A 212 -8.82 -9.88 -22.52
CA PRO A 212 -9.61 -11.09 -22.59
C PRO A 212 -8.71 -12.32 -22.79
N LEU A 213 -9.04 -13.42 -22.13
CA LEU A 213 -8.43 -14.72 -22.31
C LEU A 213 -9.47 -15.66 -22.89
N GLY A 214 -9.52 -15.80 -24.22
CA GLY A 214 -10.60 -16.48 -24.92
C GLY A 214 -11.95 -15.78 -24.70
N ASP A 215 -13.03 -16.57 -24.73
CA ASP A 215 -14.40 -16.08 -24.59
C ASP A 215 -14.90 -16.03 -23.13
N SER A 216 -14.20 -16.71 -22.21
CA SER A 216 -14.66 -16.91 -20.83
C SER A 216 -13.56 -16.67 -19.79
N GLY A 217 -12.52 -15.93 -20.15
CA GLY A 217 -11.42 -15.66 -19.23
C GLY A 217 -10.90 -14.23 -19.32
N PHE A 218 -10.07 -13.88 -18.35
CA PHE A 218 -9.39 -12.60 -18.30
C PHE A 218 -7.95 -12.73 -17.83
N VAL A 219 -7.15 -11.75 -18.21
CA VAL A 219 -5.85 -11.43 -17.60
C VAL A 219 -5.86 -9.96 -17.27
N ASN A 220 -5.70 -9.61 -16.00
CA ASN A 220 -5.59 -8.24 -15.52
C ASN A 220 -4.18 -8.00 -14.99
N ILE A 221 -3.53 -6.98 -15.49
CA ILE A 221 -2.14 -6.65 -15.16
C ILE A 221 -2.09 -5.24 -14.60
N THR A 222 -1.49 -5.09 -13.44
CA THR A 222 -1.18 -3.80 -12.82
C THR A 222 0.32 -3.66 -12.68
N ALA A 223 0.86 -2.52 -13.05
CA ALA A 223 2.26 -2.16 -12.81
C ALA A 223 2.34 -0.78 -12.15
N GLU A 224 3.27 -0.63 -11.23
CA GLU A 224 3.52 0.60 -10.47
C GLU A 224 5.01 0.82 -10.35
N TYR A 225 5.43 2.07 -10.50
CA TYR A 225 6.79 2.53 -10.23
C TYR A 225 6.73 3.89 -9.53
N GLY A 226 7.54 4.07 -8.52
CA GLY A 226 7.60 5.33 -7.79
C GLY A 226 8.91 5.54 -7.04
N GLU A 227 9.10 6.76 -6.61
CA GLU A 227 10.17 7.19 -5.72
C GLU A 227 9.62 8.18 -4.70
N VAL A 228 10.22 8.19 -3.53
CA VAL A 228 9.87 9.08 -2.44
C VAL A 228 11.14 9.59 -1.79
N ASP A 229 11.37 10.89 -1.80
CA ASP A 229 12.50 11.50 -1.11
C ASP A 229 12.26 11.47 0.41
N GLY A 230 13.30 11.17 1.18
CA GLY A 230 13.25 11.16 2.64
C GLY A 230 12.98 12.55 3.22
N THR A 231 12.41 12.57 4.42
CA THR A 231 12.22 13.82 5.18
C THR A 231 12.92 13.75 6.52
N VAL A 232 13.33 14.89 7.06
CA VAL A 232 13.92 15.00 8.40
C VAL A 232 13.06 15.93 9.25
N ARG A 233 12.51 15.38 10.34
CA ARG A 233 11.67 16.12 11.31
C ARG A 233 12.29 16.14 12.71
N SER A 234 13.58 15.83 12.77
CA SER A 234 14.33 15.80 14.03
C SER A 234 14.78 17.18 14.44
N ILE A 235 14.84 17.38 15.74
CA ILE A 235 15.42 18.57 16.36
C ILE A 235 16.48 18.14 17.37
N VAL A 236 17.44 19.01 17.62
CA VAL A 236 18.44 18.78 18.68
C VAL A 236 17.75 18.80 20.03
N ARG A 237 18.06 17.85 20.89
CA ARG A 237 17.53 17.79 22.25
C ARG A 237 17.98 19.02 23.06
N SER A 238 17.10 19.56 23.89
CA SER A 238 17.37 20.75 24.69
C SER A 238 18.54 20.56 25.65
N ASP A 239 18.68 19.38 26.27
CA ASP A 239 19.79 19.06 27.15
C ASP A 239 21.16 19.06 26.44
N VAL A 240 21.20 18.65 25.17
CA VAL A 240 22.41 18.73 24.34
C VAL A 240 22.75 20.19 24.02
N LEU A 241 21.76 21.02 23.71
CA LEU A 241 21.95 22.46 23.48
C LEU A 241 22.47 23.17 24.74
N ASP A 242 21.94 22.80 25.92
CA ASP A 242 22.38 23.31 27.20
C ASP A 242 23.84 22.94 27.50
N LEU A 243 24.25 21.70 27.21
CA LEU A 243 25.65 21.28 27.33
C LEU A 243 26.57 22.04 26.39
N ILE A 244 26.18 22.27 25.16
CA ILE A 244 26.94 23.04 24.18
C ILE A 244 27.07 24.52 24.66
N ALA A 245 25.96 25.09 25.14
CA ALA A 245 25.94 26.43 25.67
C ALA A 245 26.82 26.57 26.92
N ALA A 246 26.94 25.52 27.73
CA ALA A 246 27.86 25.43 28.88
C ALA A 246 29.34 25.23 28.49
N GLY A 247 29.64 25.17 27.19
CA GLY A 247 31.03 25.05 26.68
C GLY A 247 31.54 23.59 26.62
N ASN A 248 30.64 22.61 26.62
CA ASN A 248 31.02 21.20 26.45
C ASN A 248 31.43 20.93 25.00
N THR A 249 32.73 20.84 24.74
CA THR A 249 33.29 20.63 23.42
C THR A 249 33.00 19.25 22.89
N ALA A 250 32.95 18.23 23.75
CA ALA A 250 32.61 16.84 23.31
C ALA A 250 31.18 16.75 22.81
N ALA A 251 30.23 17.46 23.43
CA ALA A 251 28.85 17.52 22.93
C ALA A 251 28.77 18.26 21.60
N ALA A 252 29.50 19.34 21.42
CA ALA A 252 29.56 20.09 20.17
C ALA A 252 30.20 19.27 19.04
N ASP A 253 31.32 18.61 19.33
CA ASP A 253 32.03 17.76 18.36
C ASP A 253 31.17 16.55 17.96
N PHE A 254 30.51 15.87 18.91
CA PHE A 254 29.61 14.77 18.65
C PHE A 254 28.42 15.20 17.76
N GLN A 255 27.84 16.36 18.07
CA GLN A 255 26.76 16.93 17.27
C GLN A 255 27.20 17.23 15.84
N THR A 256 28.40 17.71 15.64
CA THR A 256 28.96 18.03 14.32
C THR A 256 29.28 16.78 13.52
N ILE A 257 29.88 15.77 14.16
CA ILE A 257 30.35 14.55 13.49
C ILE A 257 29.19 13.62 13.12
N ASN A 258 28.18 13.52 13.98
CA ASN A 258 27.10 12.54 13.85
C ASN A 258 25.83 13.12 13.20
N SER A 259 25.90 14.33 12.68
CA SER A 259 24.75 14.99 12.10
C SER A 259 24.73 14.86 10.58
N TYR A 260 23.79 14.13 10.05
CA TYR A 260 23.50 14.11 8.60
C TYR A 260 23.10 15.51 8.09
N THR A 261 22.53 16.30 8.96
CA THR A 261 22.03 17.65 8.68
C THR A 261 22.70 18.72 9.54
N ASN A 262 23.82 18.42 10.18
CA ASN A 262 24.48 19.24 11.19
C ASN A 262 23.61 19.56 12.44
N GLN A 263 22.60 18.73 12.73
CA GLN A 263 21.67 19.02 13.82
C GLN A 263 21.46 17.88 14.81
N VAL A 264 21.35 16.63 14.32
CA VAL A 264 20.99 15.51 15.20
C VAL A 264 21.72 14.22 14.80
N PRO A 265 22.11 13.38 15.75
CA PRO A 265 22.70 12.09 15.49
C PRO A 265 21.69 11.01 15.06
N GLN A 266 20.42 11.31 15.17
CA GLN A 266 19.31 10.42 14.83
C GLN A 266 18.18 11.25 14.24
N TYR A 267 17.59 10.81 13.14
CA TYR A 267 16.51 11.54 12.50
C TYR A 267 15.17 10.80 12.54
N TRP A 268 14.11 11.58 12.61
CA TRP A 268 12.72 11.14 12.42
C TRP A 268 12.22 11.73 11.12
N GLY A 269 11.55 10.93 10.36
CA GLY A 269 10.96 11.37 9.11
C GLY A 269 10.55 10.18 8.25
N GLN A 270 10.11 10.50 7.06
CA GLN A 270 9.82 9.50 6.06
C GLN A 270 11.14 8.95 5.51
N PRO A 271 11.28 7.64 5.30
CA PRO A 271 12.46 7.07 4.66
C PRO A 271 12.55 7.52 3.20
N ASP A 272 13.77 7.53 2.70
CA ASP A 272 14.06 7.62 1.28
C ASP A 272 13.74 6.26 0.62
N VAL A 273 12.93 6.25 -0.42
CA VAL A 273 12.55 5.05 -1.14
C VAL A 273 12.88 5.26 -2.62
N GLU A 274 13.87 4.53 -3.08
CA GLU A 274 14.30 4.54 -4.47
C GLU A 274 13.83 3.26 -5.18
N ASP A 275 13.48 3.40 -6.47
CA ASP A 275 13.15 2.28 -7.35
C ASP A 275 12.01 1.36 -6.83
N ASP A 276 10.96 1.92 -6.20
CA ASP A 276 9.78 1.15 -5.76
C ASP A 276 9.01 0.66 -6.97
N PHE A 277 9.19 -0.60 -7.30
CA PHE A 277 8.59 -1.23 -8.46
C PHE A 277 7.68 -2.39 -8.05
N LYS A 278 6.46 -2.41 -8.59
CA LYS A 278 5.49 -3.47 -8.32
C LYS A 278 4.78 -3.90 -9.58
N ILE A 279 4.65 -5.20 -9.79
CA ILE A 279 3.73 -5.77 -10.78
C ILE A 279 2.81 -6.76 -10.07
N PHE A 280 1.53 -6.69 -10.40
CA PHE A 280 0.53 -7.66 -9.96
C PHE A 280 -0.25 -8.19 -11.17
N ILE A 281 -0.44 -9.50 -11.21
CA ILE A 281 -1.20 -10.18 -12.25
C ILE A 281 -2.33 -10.96 -11.59
N ASN A 282 -3.54 -10.85 -12.15
CA ASN A 282 -4.70 -11.62 -11.79
C ASN A 282 -5.32 -12.22 -13.06
N SER A 283 -5.59 -13.51 -13.07
CA SER A 283 -6.16 -14.17 -14.23
C SER A 283 -7.10 -15.31 -13.83
N ALA A 284 -8.14 -15.50 -14.61
CA ALA A 284 -9.01 -16.68 -14.51
C ALA A 284 -9.51 -17.08 -15.89
N PHE A 285 -9.84 -18.37 -16.03
CA PHE A 285 -10.41 -18.93 -17.22
C PHE A 285 -11.41 -20.03 -16.86
N GLU A 286 -12.65 -19.87 -17.28
CA GLU A 286 -13.70 -20.85 -17.10
C GLU A 286 -13.58 -21.95 -18.17
N ILE A 287 -13.26 -23.17 -17.75
CA ILE A 287 -13.19 -24.32 -18.64
C ILE A 287 -14.62 -24.81 -18.99
N ASN A 288 -15.50 -24.78 -18.01
CA ASN A 288 -16.92 -25.09 -18.13
C ASN A 288 -17.68 -24.63 -16.89
N GLN A 289 -18.99 -24.79 -16.85
CA GLN A 289 -19.87 -24.38 -15.73
C GLN A 289 -19.52 -24.96 -14.35
N TYR A 290 -18.58 -25.92 -14.26
CA TYR A 290 -18.18 -26.59 -13.01
C TYR A 290 -16.71 -26.40 -12.67
N ALA A 291 -15.90 -25.84 -13.59
CA ALA A 291 -14.47 -25.77 -13.43
C ALA A 291 -13.91 -24.45 -13.96
N GLU A 292 -13.17 -23.75 -13.08
CA GLU A 292 -12.42 -22.55 -13.36
C GLU A 292 -10.95 -22.76 -12.97
N VAL A 293 -10.04 -22.27 -13.78
CA VAL A 293 -8.61 -22.17 -13.45
C VAL A 293 -8.30 -20.71 -13.20
N TYR A 294 -7.69 -20.41 -12.06
CA TYR A 294 -7.25 -19.06 -11.74
C TYR A 294 -5.78 -19.04 -11.30
N ALA A 295 -5.14 -17.92 -11.54
CA ALA A 295 -3.79 -17.65 -11.06
C ALA A 295 -3.63 -16.16 -10.75
N PHE A 296 -2.96 -15.85 -9.65
CA PHE A 296 -2.53 -14.50 -9.34
C PHE A 296 -1.18 -14.51 -8.64
N GLY A 297 -0.43 -13.42 -8.78
CA GLY A 297 0.88 -13.26 -8.17
C GLY A 297 1.44 -11.87 -8.39
N ASN A 298 2.52 -11.56 -7.67
CA ASN A 298 3.20 -10.29 -7.77
C ASN A 298 4.72 -10.43 -7.69
N ILE A 299 5.38 -9.37 -8.17
CA ILE A 299 6.82 -9.10 -8.01
C ILE A 299 6.93 -7.65 -7.53
N SER A 300 7.78 -7.44 -6.54
CA SER A 300 8.09 -6.12 -6.00
C SER A 300 9.51 -6.09 -5.46
#